data_e5a57f28d144bd63dd6a2ad9e04904f1
#
_entry.id   e5a57f28d144bd63dd6a2ad9e04904f1
#
_cell.length_a   1.000
_cell.length_b   1.000
_cell.length_c   1.000
_cell.angle_alpha   90.00
_cell.angle_beta   90.00
_cell.angle_gamma   90.00
#
_symmetry.space_group_name_H-M   'P 1'
#
loop_
_entity.id
_entity.type
_entity.pdbx_description
1 polymer ?
#
loop_
_entity_poly.entity_id
_entity_poly.type
_entity_poly.pdbx_seq_one_letter_code
_entity_poly.pdbx_strand_id
1 'polypeptide(L)'
;MKFITSTHLKQWADTKECQSLLPELMRRLICASVKQLNRLSFPSGDAVHMPGWDGVVSCQEPIDLVPEGESLWECGVNKDIQTKANDDITKRAANPLGHIKSDSTFVFVTPREWAGADTWVLANQTGWKKLVVYTAVELEAWIEKCPAVGLWLAGKLNVLNAGGYQLPDVFWMQWASGDKYTLPYQIVTAGRSPAIDCVLKACFNPSVLEIQALTQSEAVAFVLASIATCSGADKLLAKTIVVTDKNTFDDLVSHYENLIIITTFRDNMSYALSRNYTSVSYTHLTL
;
A
#
# COMPACT_ATOMS: atom_id res chain seq x y z
N MET A 1 -4.63 -8.06 15.33
CA MET A 1 -4.09 -9.22 14.58
C MET A 1 -2.89 -8.76 13.77
N LYS A 2 -1.72 -9.40 13.86
CA LYS A 2 -0.53 -9.04 13.07
C LYS A 2 -0.44 -9.99 11.88
N PHE A 3 -0.52 -9.47 10.66
CA PHE A 3 -0.36 -10.27 9.45
C PHE A 3 1.11 -10.54 9.13
N ILE A 4 1.97 -9.56 9.40
CA ILE A 4 3.41 -9.61 9.15
C ILE A 4 4.16 -9.26 10.43
N THR A 5 5.23 -10.01 10.70
CA THR A 5 6.14 -9.76 11.83
C THR A 5 7.55 -9.46 11.32
N SER A 6 8.40 -8.89 12.17
CA SER A 6 9.83 -8.67 11.86
C SER A 6 10.54 -9.97 11.47
N THR A 7 10.13 -11.10 12.04
CA THR A 7 10.64 -12.43 11.66
C THR A 7 10.30 -12.76 10.20
N HIS A 8 9.06 -12.51 9.76
CA HIS A 8 8.65 -12.71 8.37
C HIS A 8 9.45 -11.80 7.43
N LEU A 9 9.63 -10.52 7.80
CA LEU A 9 10.42 -9.56 7.01
C LEU A 9 11.88 -9.99 6.88
N LYS A 10 12.48 -10.48 7.97
CA LYS A 10 13.85 -10.98 7.98
C LYS A 10 14.03 -12.22 7.08
N GLN A 11 13.10 -13.18 7.14
CA GLN A 11 13.09 -14.35 6.26
C GLN A 11 12.91 -13.93 4.80
N TRP A 12 12.00 -13.00 4.53
CA TRP A 12 11.78 -12.45 3.21
C TRP A 12 13.02 -11.75 2.64
N ALA A 13 13.80 -11.04 3.49
CA ALA A 13 15.04 -10.39 3.10
C ALA A 13 16.10 -11.34 2.52
N ASP A 14 15.99 -12.64 2.78
CA ASP A 14 16.89 -13.68 2.24
C ASP A 14 16.44 -14.21 0.87
N THR A 15 15.27 -13.77 0.38
CA THR A 15 14.76 -14.19 -0.93
C THR A 15 15.15 -13.18 -2.03
N LYS A 16 15.25 -13.69 -3.28
CA LYS A 16 15.49 -12.82 -4.43
C LYS A 16 14.32 -11.87 -4.72
N GLU A 17 13.11 -12.29 -4.39
CA GLU A 17 11.90 -11.49 -4.60
C GLU A 17 11.87 -10.24 -3.74
N CYS A 18 12.51 -10.26 -2.56
CA CYS A 18 12.53 -9.12 -1.67
C CYS A 18 13.10 -7.87 -2.34
N GLN A 19 14.18 -8.02 -3.11
CA GLN A 19 14.81 -6.89 -3.80
C GLN A 19 13.88 -6.19 -4.78
N SER A 20 13.04 -6.94 -5.49
CA SER A 20 12.10 -6.38 -6.46
C SER A 20 10.80 -5.87 -5.82
N LEU A 21 10.36 -6.48 -4.71
CA LEU A 21 9.10 -6.14 -4.06
C LEU A 21 9.22 -5.10 -2.94
N LEU A 22 10.41 -4.87 -2.38
CA LEU A 22 10.59 -3.89 -1.30
C LEU A 22 10.21 -2.46 -1.74
N PRO A 23 10.62 -1.96 -2.92
CA PRO A 23 10.15 -0.68 -3.41
C PRO A 23 8.62 -0.62 -3.60
N GLU A 24 7.98 -1.69 -4.04
CA GLU A 24 6.53 -1.77 -4.16
C GLU A 24 5.84 -1.75 -2.78
N LEU A 25 6.39 -2.46 -1.79
CA LEU A 25 5.91 -2.37 -0.41
C LEU A 25 5.95 -0.94 0.09
N MET A 26 7.07 -0.23 -0.12
CA MET A 26 7.20 1.18 0.29
C MET A 26 6.17 2.06 -0.40
N ARG A 27 6.00 1.92 -1.71
CA ARG A 27 4.98 2.64 -2.47
C ARG A 27 3.58 2.42 -1.90
N ARG A 28 3.21 1.18 -1.61
CA ARG A 28 1.89 0.83 -1.05
C ARG A 28 1.70 1.40 0.35
N LEU A 29 2.70 1.30 1.23
CA LEU A 29 2.65 1.85 2.59
C LEU A 29 2.49 3.38 2.57
N ILE A 30 3.24 4.08 1.73
CA ILE A 30 3.14 5.53 1.57
C ILE A 30 1.75 5.91 1.03
N CYS A 31 1.25 5.21 0.00
CA CYS A 31 -0.10 5.42 -0.53
C CYS A 31 -1.19 5.22 0.51
N ALA A 32 -1.06 4.19 1.37
CA ALA A 32 -2.02 3.91 2.43
C ALA A 32 -1.99 4.94 3.56
N SER A 33 -0.83 5.57 3.81
CA SER A 33 -0.63 6.47 4.94
C SER A 33 -0.91 7.93 4.59
N VAL A 34 -0.47 8.41 3.42
CA VAL A 34 -0.43 9.85 3.09
C VAL A 34 -1.69 10.30 2.35
N LYS A 35 -2.35 11.35 2.87
CA LYS A 35 -3.53 11.95 2.23
C LYS A 35 -3.17 12.79 1.00
N GLN A 36 -2.11 13.59 1.08
CA GLN A 36 -1.67 14.47 -0.01
C GLN A 36 -0.21 14.21 -0.38
N LEU A 37 0.01 13.69 -1.57
CA LEU A 37 1.32 13.46 -2.17
C LEU A 37 1.48 14.37 -3.38
N ASN A 38 2.57 15.13 -3.44
CA ASN A 38 2.93 15.93 -4.61
C ASN A 38 3.70 15.08 -5.62
N ARG A 39 4.52 14.15 -5.11
CA ARG A 39 5.30 13.22 -5.92
C ARG A 39 5.45 11.89 -5.21
N LEU A 40 5.28 10.81 -5.96
CA LEU A 40 5.57 9.45 -5.53
C LEU A 40 6.14 8.67 -6.72
N SER A 41 7.37 8.22 -6.59
CA SER A 41 8.04 7.42 -7.61
C SER A 41 8.83 6.32 -6.91
N PHE A 42 8.42 5.09 -7.11
CA PHE A 42 9.17 3.89 -6.75
C PHE A 42 9.15 2.97 -7.97
N PRO A 43 10.28 2.80 -8.66
CA PRO A 43 10.39 1.82 -9.74
C PRO A 43 10.05 0.43 -9.22
N SER A 44 9.28 -0.34 -9.98
CA SER A 44 8.88 -1.70 -9.64
C SER A 44 9.08 -2.66 -10.81
N GLY A 45 9.11 -3.96 -10.54
CA GLY A 45 9.39 -4.98 -11.55
C GLY A 45 10.79 -4.79 -12.16
N ASP A 46 10.91 -4.87 -13.48
CA ASP A 46 12.20 -4.74 -14.18
C ASP A 46 12.84 -3.36 -14.04
N ALA A 47 12.04 -2.33 -13.75
CA ALA A 47 12.53 -0.97 -13.56
C ALA A 47 13.34 -0.76 -12.27
N VAL A 48 13.29 -1.70 -11.31
CA VAL A 48 14.12 -1.69 -10.09
C VAL A 48 15.61 -1.70 -10.40
N HIS A 49 16.01 -2.23 -11.55
CA HIS A 49 17.43 -2.29 -11.98
C HIS A 49 17.91 -1.02 -12.70
N MET A 50 17.03 -0.05 -12.95
CA MET A 50 17.44 1.20 -13.61
C MET A 50 18.28 2.06 -12.66
N PRO A 51 19.33 2.75 -13.19
CA PRO A 51 20.10 3.68 -12.37
C PRO A 51 19.20 4.83 -11.87
N GLY A 52 19.22 5.06 -10.57
CA GLY A 52 18.40 6.13 -9.98
C GLY A 52 18.25 5.93 -8.48
N TRP A 53 17.39 6.73 -7.85
CA TRP A 53 16.88 6.48 -6.51
C TRP A 53 15.88 5.33 -6.55
N ASP A 54 15.88 4.50 -5.52
CA ASP A 54 14.86 3.43 -5.37
C ASP A 54 13.47 4.04 -5.08
N GLY A 55 13.43 5.26 -4.54
CA GLY A 55 12.21 6.02 -4.37
C GLY A 55 12.45 7.52 -4.26
N VAL A 56 11.48 8.30 -4.76
CA VAL A 56 11.41 9.76 -4.58
C VAL A 56 9.99 10.12 -4.14
N VAL A 57 9.87 10.76 -2.98
CA VAL A 57 8.58 11.15 -2.41
C VAL A 57 8.61 12.64 -2.08
N SER A 58 7.49 13.33 -2.33
CA SER A 58 7.26 14.70 -1.85
C SER A 58 5.90 14.77 -1.16
N CYS A 59 5.90 15.14 0.11
CA CYS A 59 4.74 15.21 0.98
C CYS A 59 4.71 16.56 1.68
N GLN A 60 3.55 17.24 1.70
CA GLN A 60 3.44 18.57 2.32
C GLN A 60 3.28 18.50 3.84
N GLU A 61 2.72 17.41 4.35
CA GLU A 61 2.48 17.22 5.78
C GLU A 61 3.27 16.02 6.29
N PRO A 62 3.94 16.13 7.44
CA PRO A 62 4.58 14.97 8.05
C PRO A 62 3.49 13.99 8.48
N ILE A 63 3.63 12.74 8.09
CA ILE A 63 2.77 11.67 8.57
C ILE A 63 3.66 10.56 9.10
N ASP A 64 3.65 10.40 10.42
CA ASP A 64 4.37 9.39 11.21
C ASP A 64 5.71 8.92 10.60
N LEU A 65 5.65 8.13 9.53
CA LEU A 65 6.77 7.45 8.91
C LEU A 65 7.12 8.00 7.52
N VAL A 66 6.41 9.02 7.02
CA VAL A 66 6.78 9.69 5.75
C VAL A 66 7.30 11.09 6.06
N PRO A 67 8.58 11.38 5.75
CA PRO A 67 9.16 12.69 6.02
C PRO A 67 8.43 13.82 5.27
N GLU A 68 8.30 14.97 5.93
CA GLU A 68 7.83 16.20 5.31
C GLU A 68 8.84 16.72 4.28
N GLY A 69 8.32 17.25 3.18
CA GLY A 69 9.12 17.77 2.07
C GLY A 69 9.55 16.67 1.12
N GLU A 70 10.72 16.88 0.50
CA GLU A 70 11.31 15.88 -0.38
C GLU A 70 12.06 14.83 0.42
N SER A 71 11.81 13.55 0.11
CA SER A 71 12.58 12.43 0.65
C SER A 71 13.04 11.49 -0.47
N LEU A 72 14.27 11.02 -0.34
CA LEU A 72 15.01 10.23 -1.32
C LEU A 72 15.35 8.89 -0.69
N TRP A 73 14.91 7.81 -1.31
CA TRP A 73 14.85 6.49 -0.69
C TRP A 73 15.83 5.52 -1.35
N GLU A 74 16.54 4.77 -0.52
CA GLU A 74 17.37 3.61 -0.90
C GLU A 74 16.91 2.38 -0.14
N CYS A 75 16.81 1.26 -0.84
CA CYS A 75 16.34 -0.03 -0.33
C CYS A 75 17.50 -1.04 -0.28
N GLY A 76 17.80 -1.56 0.90
CA GLY A 76 18.88 -2.52 1.09
C GLY A 76 18.41 -3.84 1.67
N VAL A 77 18.63 -4.95 0.97
CA VAL A 77 18.31 -6.32 1.43
C VAL A 77 19.54 -7.12 1.87
N ASN A 78 20.73 -6.52 1.78
CA ASN A 78 22.02 -7.17 2.08
C ASN A 78 22.11 -7.63 3.53
N LYS A 79 22.84 -8.73 3.78
CA LYS A 79 23.12 -9.21 5.15
C LYS A 79 24.01 -8.23 5.92
N ASP A 80 25.01 -7.69 5.26
CA ASP A 80 25.81 -6.59 5.77
C ASP A 80 25.09 -5.27 5.47
N ILE A 81 24.20 -4.89 6.38
CA ILE A 81 23.34 -3.72 6.26
C ILE A 81 24.17 -2.45 6.30
N GLN A 82 25.16 -2.39 7.22
CA GLN A 82 25.97 -1.20 7.44
C GLN A 82 26.82 -0.87 6.21
N THR A 83 27.47 -1.86 5.62
CA THR A 83 28.24 -1.66 4.38
C THR A 83 27.33 -1.16 3.26
N LYS A 84 26.15 -1.78 3.06
CA LYS A 84 25.19 -1.34 2.05
C LYS A 84 24.74 0.12 2.27
N ALA A 85 24.38 0.47 3.50
CA ALA A 85 23.97 1.83 3.84
C ALA A 85 25.09 2.86 3.64
N ASN A 86 26.35 2.50 3.96
CA ASN A 86 27.52 3.34 3.72
C ASN A 86 27.77 3.56 2.22
N ASP A 87 27.66 2.50 1.42
CA ASP A 87 27.84 2.58 -0.04
C ASP A 87 26.80 3.50 -0.67
N ASP A 88 25.52 3.32 -0.27
CA ASP A 88 24.42 4.11 -0.81
C ASP A 88 24.53 5.59 -0.41
N ILE A 89 24.74 5.91 0.86
CA ILE A 89 24.85 7.31 1.29
C ILE A 89 26.05 7.99 0.67
N THR A 90 27.19 7.30 0.54
CA THR A 90 28.41 7.84 -0.09
C THR A 90 28.18 8.11 -1.58
N LYS A 91 27.59 7.14 -2.29
CA LYS A 91 27.23 7.27 -3.71
C LYS A 91 26.31 8.46 -3.95
N ARG A 92 25.27 8.61 -3.11
CA ARG A 92 24.27 9.68 -3.24
C ARG A 92 24.79 11.03 -2.75
N ALA A 93 25.67 11.04 -1.77
CA ALA A 93 26.34 12.26 -1.36
C ALA A 93 27.26 12.82 -2.46
N ALA A 94 27.94 11.94 -3.21
CA ALA A 94 28.78 12.33 -4.35
C ALA A 94 27.95 12.76 -5.57
N ASN A 95 26.82 12.10 -5.83
CA ASN A 95 25.91 12.43 -6.94
C ASN A 95 24.44 12.28 -6.52
N PRO A 96 23.77 13.35 -6.07
CA PRO A 96 22.38 13.33 -5.65
C PRO A 96 21.38 13.33 -6.81
N LEU A 97 21.82 13.18 -8.05
CA LEU A 97 20.98 13.10 -9.26
C LEU A 97 20.04 14.32 -9.44
N GLY A 98 20.58 15.51 -9.21
CA GLY A 98 19.84 16.77 -9.37
C GLY A 98 19.02 17.22 -8.16
N HIS A 99 18.99 16.44 -7.08
CA HIS A 99 18.36 16.83 -5.83
C HIS A 99 19.31 17.62 -4.92
N ILE A 100 18.75 18.49 -4.07
CA ILE A 100 19.51 19.31 -3.12
C ILE A 100 19.53 18.60 -1.76
N LYS A 101 20.71 18.14 -1.33
CA LYS A 101 20.84 17.36 -0.08
C LYS A 101 20.35 18.12 1.16
N SER A 102 20.68 19.40 1.28
CA SER A 102 20.25 20.22 2.42
C SER A 102 18.74 20.37 2.56
N ASP A 103 18.01 20.15 1.47
CA ASP A 103 16.56 20.31 1.41
C ASP A 103 15.82 18.96 1.44
N SER A 104 16.55 17.86 1.26
CA SER A 104 16.01 16.52 1.11
C SER A 104 16.35 15.62 2.31
N THR A 105 15.36 14.79 2.71
CA THR A 105 15.59 13.71 3.68
C THR A 105 16.10 12.47 2.95
N PHE A 106 17.26 11.95 3.37
CA PHE A 106 17.73 10.64 2.91
C PHE A 106 17.07 9.55 3.77
N VAL A 107 16.44 8.56 3.12
CA VAL A 107 15.79 7.43 3.80
C VAL A 107 16.43 6.13 3.35
N PHE A 108 16.93 5.36 4.29
CA PHE A 108 17.40 4.00 4.05
C PHE A 108 16.41 3.00 4.63
N VAL A 109 16.01 2.01 3.83
CA VAL A 109 15.03 1.00 4.22
C VAL A 109 15.63 -0.39 4.12
N THR A 110 15.46 -1.18 5.17
CA THR A 110 15.84 -2.59 5.15
C THR A 110 14.80 -3.45 5.87
N PRO A 111 14.40 -4.61 5.29
CA PRO A 111 13.52 -5.56 5.96
C PRO A 111 14.27 -6.43 7.00
N ARG A 112 15.47 -6.02 7.39
CA ARG A 112 16.28 -6.67 8.42
C ARG A 112 16.28 -5.88 9.72
N GLU A 113 16.52 -6.55 10.83
CA GLU A 113 16.82 -5.90 12.12
C GLU A 113 18.24 -5.32 12.10
N TRP A 114 18.39 -4.08 12.55
CA TRP A 114 19.68 -3.41 12.63
C TRP A 114 19.83 -2.61 13.91
N ALA A 115 20.46 -3.22 14.93
CA ALA A 115 20.67 -2.57 16.23
C ALA A 115 21.55 -1.31 16.18
N GLY A 116 22.39 -1.18 15.15
CA GLY A 116 23.27 -0.02 14.95
C GLY A 116 22.66 1.15 14.18
N ALA A 117 21.38 1.09 13.82
CA ALA A 117 20.73 2.07 12.95
C ALA A 117 20.81 3.50 13.48
N ASP A 118 20.46 3.73 14.76
CA ASP A 118 20.47 5.06 15.38
C ASP A 118 21.89 5.64 15.46
N THR A 119 22.87 4.81 15.84
CA THR A 119 24.28 5.22 15.89
C THR A 119 24.79 5.60 14.49
N TRP A 120 24.40 4.83 13.47
CA TRP A 120 24.75 5.12 12.09
C TRP A 120 24.10 6.41 11.60
N VAL A 121 22.85 6.68 11.92
CA VAL A 121 22.14 7.94 11.58
C VAL A 121 22.90 9.12 12.18
N LEU A 122 23.24 9.07 13.47
CA LEU A 122 23.97 10.15 14.14
C LEU A 122 25.35 10.42 13.51
N ALA A 123 26.05 9.37 13.10
CA ALA A 123 27.38 9.48 12.49
C ALA A 123 27.37 10.03 11.07
N ASN A 124 26.26 9.89 10.32
CA ASN A 124 26.18 10.16 8.87
C ASN A 124 25.26 11.33 8.49
N GLN A 125 24.67 12.04 9.44
CA GLN A 125 23.67 13.09 9.19
C GLN A 125 24.21 14.33 8.44
N THR A 126 25.49 14.38 8.12
CA THR A 126 26.16 15.54 7.56
C THR A 126 25.70 15.85 6.13
N GLY A 127 25.19 17.05 5.92
CA GLY A 127 24.87 17.60 4.60
C GLY A 127 23.48 17.22 4.05
N TRP A 128 22.73 16.35 4.72
CA TRP A 128 21.33 16.06 4.44
C TRP A 128 20.40 16.86 5.38
N LYS A 129 19.20 17.25 4.92
CA LYS A 129 18.18 17.86 5.77
C LYS A 129 17.90 16.98 6.98
N LYS A 130 17.73 15.69 6.73
CA LYS A 130 17.51 14.65 7.74
C LYS A 130 17.97 13.30 7.18
N LEU A 131 18.39 12.42 8.05
CA LEU A 131 18.68 11.03 7.76
C LEU A 131 17.70 10.15 8.55
N VAL A 132 17.08 9.18 7.88
CA VAL A 132 16.11 8.27 8.47
C VAL A 132 16.44 6.84 8.06
N VAL A 133 16.29 5.91 8.98
CA VAL A 133 16.42 4.46 8.71
C VAL A 133 15.14 3.76 9.15
N TYR A 134 14.59 2.92 8.28
CA TYR A 134 13.51 2.00 8.61
C TYR A 134 14.02 0.57 8.54
N THR A 135 13.98 -0.10 9.69
CA THR A 135 14.36 -1.50 9.84
C THR A 135 13.12 -2.40 9.84
N ALA A 136 13.30 -3.70 10.03
CA ALA A 136 12.18 -4.63 10.16
C ALA A 136 11.19 -4.22 11.27
N VAL A 137 11.66 -3.56 12.31
CA VAL A 137 10.83 -3.15 13.47
C VAL A 137 9.88 -2.02 13.07
N GLU A 138 10.41 -0.96 12.43
CA GLU A 138 9.60 0.16 11.96
C GLU A 138 8.67 -0.28 10.83
N LEU A 139 9.14 -1.16 9.93
CA LEU A 139 8.30 -1.71 8.86
C LEU A 139 7.15 -2.57 9.41
N GLU A 140 7.39 -3.40 10.43
CA GLU A 140 6.33 -4.16 11.10
C GLU A 140 5.25 -3.22 11.67
N ALA A 141 5.67 -2.19 12.41
CA ALA A 141 4.77 -1.20 13.00
C ALA A 141 3.99 -0.42 11.91
N TRP A 142 4.63 -0.11 10.79
CA TRP A 142 3.97 0.57 9.68
C TRP A 142 2.95 -0.31 8.97
N ILE A 143 3.31 -1.57 8.70
CA ILE A 143 2.42 -2.56 8.09
C ILE A 143 1.20 -2.82 9.00
N GLU A 144 1.38 -2.85 10.31
CA GLU A 144 0.27 -3.01 11.27
C GLU A 144 -0.75 -1.87 11.18
N LYS A 145 -0.32 -0.64 10.87
CA LYS A 145 -1.21 0.51 10.61
C LYS A 145 -1.87 0.47 9.23
N CYS A 146 -1.38 -0.36 8.32
CA CYS A 146 -1.84 -0.45 6.93
C CYS A 146 -2.30 -1.89 6.59
N PRO A 147 -3.43 -2.37 7.15
CA PRO A 147 -3.80 -3.78 7.10
C PRO A 147 -4.00 -4.34 5.69
N ALA A 148 -4.51 -3.56 4.73
CA ALA A 148 -4.62 -4.00 3.34
C ALA A 148 -3.24 -4.29 2.71
N VAL A 149 -2.22 -3.48 3.05
CA VAL A 149 -0.83 -3.72 2.62
C VAL A 149 -0.25 -4.93 3.34
N GLY A 150 -0.55 -5.08 4.63
CA GLY A 150 -0.16 -6.25 5.40
C GLY A 150 -0.70 -7.56 4.82
N LEU A 151 -1.98 -7.57 4.45
CA LEU A 151 -2.61 -8.71 3.77
C LEU A 151 -1.99 -8.98 2.41
N TRP A 152 -1.71 -7.93 1.62
CA TRP A 152 -1.03 -8.07 0.34
C TRP A 152 0.35 -8.73 0.51
N LEU A 153 1.17 -8.24 1.43
CA LEU A 153 2.50 -8.81 1.67
C LEU A 153 2.40 -10.24 2.20
N ALA A 154 1.48 -10.51 3.12
CA ALA A 154 1.26 -11.85 3.66
C ALA A 154 0.87 -12.87 2.58
N GLY A 155 0.05 -12.45 1.61
CA GLY A 155 -0.26 -13.25 0.42
C GLY A 155 0.97 -13.51 -0.45
N LYS A 156 1.85 -12.50 -0.66
CA LYS A 156 3.12 -12.67 -1.40
C LYS A 156 4.08 -13.63 -0.70
N LEU A 157 4.11 -13.60 0.63
CA LEU A 157 4.98 -14.45 1.45
C LEU A 157 4.39 -15.83 1.74
N ASN A 158 3.16 -16.13 1.31
CA ASN A 158 2.43 -17.35 1.62
C ASN A 158 2.36 -17.65 3.14
N VAL A 159 2.31 -16.60 3.98
CA VAL A 159 2.24 -16.74 5.45
C VAL A 159 0.83 -16.72 6.00
N LEU A 160 -0.18 -16.48 5.16
CA LEU A 160 -1.59 -16.54 5.51
C LEU A 160 -2.31 -17.63 4.74
N ASN A 161 -2.94 -18.54 5.49
CA ASN A 161 -3.94 -19.47 4.97
C ASN A 161 -5.37 -18.93 5.20
N ALA A 162 -5.53 -17.63 5.33
CA ALA A 162 -6.83 -17.04 5.66
C ALA A 162 -7.71 -16.97 4.42
N GLY A 163 -8.76 -17.79 4.40
CA GLY A 163 -9.94 -17.54 3.57
C GLY A 163 -10.67 -16.28 4.05
N GLY A 164 -11.70 -15.86 3.33
CA GLY A 164 -12.60 -14.79 3.77
C GLY A 164 -12.25 -13.39 3.27
N TYR A 165 -11.11 -13.19 2.62
CA TYR A 165 -10.79 -11.95 1.94
C TYR A 165 -10.12 -12.19 0.60
N GLN A 166 -10.18 -11.18 -0.27
CA GLN A 166 -9.51 -11.16 -1.57
C GLN A 166 -8.94 -9.76 -1.82
N LEU A 167 -7.73 -9.71 -2.40
CA LEU A 167 -7.16 -8.44 -2.79
C LEU A 167 -7.82 -7.90 -4.06
N PRO A 168 -7.93 -6.56 -4.23
CA PRO A 168 -8.55 -5.95 -5.39
C PRO A 168 -8.02 -6.43 -6.74
N ASP A 169 -6.69 -6.53 -6.86
CA ASP A 169 -6.01 -7.00 -8.07
C ASP A 169 -6.29 -8.48 -8.36
N VAL A 170 -6.30 -9.32 -7.31
CA VAL A 170 -6.61 -10.76 -7.44
C VAL A 170 -8.07 -10.95 -7.88
N PHE A 171 -9.02 -10.25 -7.23
CA PHE A 171 -10.43 -10.29 -7.62
C PHE A 171 -10.60 -9.87 -9.09
N TRP A 172 -9.99 -8.73 -9.47
CA TRP A 172 -10.11 -8.21 -10.83
C TRP A 172 -9.56 -9.18 -11.87
N MET A 173 -8.37 -9.72 -11.62
CA MET A 173 -7.74 -10.71 -12.51
C MET A 173 -8.65 -11.92 -12.73
N GLN A 174 -9.26 -12.45 -11.66
CA GLN A 174 -10.15 -13.61 -11.74
C GLN A 174 -11.48 -13.29 -12.44
N TRP A 175 -12.06 -12.12 -12.16
CA TRP A 175 -13.36 -11.72 -12.71
C TRP A 175 -13.28 -11.24 -14.15
N ALA A 176 -12.26 -10.44 -14.48
CA ALA A 176 -12.13 -9.79 -15.79
C ALA A 176 -11.48 -10.67 -16.85
N SER A 177 -10.83 -11.79 -16.47
CA SER A 177 -10.13 -12.65 -17.41
C SER A 177 -11.09 -13.58 -18.14
N GLY A 178 -11.11 -13.49 -19.48
CA GLY A 178 -11.70 -14.46 -20.37
C GLY A 178 -10.62 -15.32 -21.05
N ASP A 179 -11.02 -16.23 -21.92
CA ASP A 179 -10.11 -17.17 -22.60
C ASP A 179 -9.00 -16.49 -23.42
N LYS A 180 -9.26 -15.28 -23.94
CA LYS A 180 -8.33 -14.57 -24.85
C LYS A 180 -7.98 -13.15 -24.39
N TYR A 181 -8.84 -12.51 -23.59
CA TYR A 181 -8.71 -11.09 -23.27
C TYR A 181 -9.12 -10.84 -21.83
N THR A 182 -8.46 -9.87 -21.19
CA THR A 182 -8.87 -9.32 -19.90
C THR A 182 -9.67 -8.05 -20.15
N LEU A 183 -10.83 -7.92 -19.54
CA LEU A 183 -11.66 -6.72 -19.63
C LEU A 183 -10.94 -5.53 -19.00
N PRO A 184 -10.77 -4.40 -19.69
CA PRO A 184 -10.25 -3.20 -19.07
C PRO A 184 -11.31 -2.54 -18.16
N TYR A 185 -10.88 -1.85 -17.11
CA TYR A 185 -11.74 -1.15 -16.16
C TYR A 185 -12.74 -0.20 -16.84
N GLN A 186 -12.32 0.44 -17.93
CA GLN A 186 -13.10 1.42 -18.66
C GLN A 186 -14.42 0.86 -19.24
N ILE A 187 -14.46 -0.42 -19.59
CA ILE A 187 -15.70 -1.05 -20.08
C ILE A 187 -16.76 -1.08 -18.99
N VAL A 188 -16.34 -1.39 -17.74
CA VAL A 188 -17.26 -1.50 -16.60
C VAL A 188 -17.77 -0.12 -16.16
N THR A 189 -16.96 0.93 -16.35
CA THR A 189 -17.29 2.30 -15.94
C THR A 189 -17.97 3.13 -17.05
N ALA A 190 -17.97 2.67 -18.31
CA ALA A 190 -18.49 3.42 -19.43
C ALA A 190 -19.97 3.84 -19.25
N GLY A 191 -20.23 5.13 -19.43
CA GLY A 191 -21.59 5.70 -19.35
C GLY A 191 -22.20 5.76 -17.93
N ARG A 192 -21.41 5.50 -16.87
CA ARG A 192 -21.90 5.38 -15.48
C ARG A 192 -21.37 6.49 -14.55
N SER A 193 -21.00 7.66 -15.08
CA SER A 193 -20.39 8.74 -14.32
C SER A 193 -21.08 9.09 -12.99
N PRO A 194 -22.43 9.24 -12.90
CA PRO A 194 -23.07 9.54 -11.63
C PRO A 194 -22.88 8.45 -10.56
N ALA A 195 -22.88 7.18 -10.98
CA ALA A 195 -22.66 6.07 -10.06
C ALA A 195 -21.18 5.98 -9.61
N ILE A 196 -20.25 6.28 -10.52
CA ILE A 196 -18.82 6.39 -10.20
C ILE A 196 -18.60 7.49 -9.14
N ASP A 197 -19.19 8.66 -9.32
CA ASP A 197 -19.09 9.77 -8.40
C ASP A 197 -19.60 9.40 -6.99
N CYS A 198 -20.70 8.64 -6.89
CA CYS A 198 -21.20 8.11 -5.64
C CYS A 198 -20.19 7.16 -4.96
N VAL A 199 -19.61 6.24 -5.72
CA VAL A 199 -18.59 5.31 -5.21
C VAL A 199 -17.38 6.08 -4.70
N LEU A 200 -16.84 6.99 -5.50
CA LEU A 200 -15.64 7.74 -5.12
C LEU A 200 -15.89 8.65 -3.92
N LYS A 201 -17.05 9.31 -3.85
CA LYS A 201 -17.44 10.11 -2.69
C LYS A 201 -17.48 9.26 -1.42
N ALA A 202 -18.01 8.03 -1.50
CA ALA A 202 -18.02 7.09 -0.39
C ALA A 202 -16.62 6.63 0.00
N CYS A 203 -15.71 6.40 -0.97
CA CYS A 203 -14.35 5.98 -0.70
C CYS A 203 -13.46 7.08 -0.08
N PHE A 204 -13.72 8.35 -0.41
CA PHE A 204 -12.98 9.47 0.17
C PHE A 204 -13.52 9.92 1.54
N ASN A 205 -14.78 9.63 1.84
CA ASN A 205 -15.41 9.99 3.11
C ASN A 205 -16.04 8.72 3.72
N PRO A 206 -15.66 8.34 4.94
CA PRO A 206 -16.19 7.16 5.62
C PRO A 206 -17.71 7.11 5.52
N SER A 207 -18.23 6.06 4.91
CA SER A 207 -19.67 5.92 4.64
C SER A 207 -20.05 4.48 4.32
N VAL A 208 -21.34 4.23 4.35
CA VAL A 208 -21.94 2.97 3.89
C VAL A 208 -22.56 3.19 2.51
N LEU A 209 -22.18 2.39 1.55
CA LEU A 209 -22.72 2.40 0.19
C LEU A 209 -23.33 1.05 -0.14
N GLU A 210 -24.56 1.04 -0.57
CA GLU A 210 -25.26 -0.14 -1.06
C GLU A 210 -25.39 -0.05 -2.60
N ILE A 211 -24.95 -1.09 -3.30
CA ILE A 211 -24.96 -1.15 -4.76
C ILE A 211 -25.96 -2.22 -5.23
N GLN A 212 -26.88 -1.82 -6.09
CA GLN A 212 -27.77 -2.76 -6.77
C GLN A 212 -27.14 -3.20 -8.11
N ALA A 213 -27.01 -4.50 -8.29
CA ALA A 213 -26.51 -5.10 -9.53
C ALA A 213 -27.18 -6.46 -9.78
N LEU A 214 -27.00 -7.01 -10.98
CA LEU A 214 -27.52 -8.34 -11.32
C LEU A 214 -26.77 -9.43 -10.57
N THR A 215 -25.48 -9.27 -10.41
CA THR A 215 -24.64 -10.19 -9.67
C THR A 215 -23.76 -9.46 -8.65
N GLN A 216 -23.40 -10.17 -7.61
CA GLN A 216 -22.50 -9.72 -6.57
C GLN A 216 -21.10 -9.38 -7.13
N SER A 217 -20.59 -10.22 -8.01
CA SER A 217 -19.28 -10.02 -8.63
C SER A 217 -19.23 -8.79 -9.54
N GLU A 218 -20.34 -8.47 -10.24
CA GLU A 218 -20.46 -7.21 -10.99
C GLU A 218 -20.43 -5.98 -10.08
N ALA A 219 -21.10 -6.02 -8.93
CA ALA A 219 -21.07 -4.91 -7.97
C ALA A 219 -19.64 -4.65 -7.48
N VAL A 220 -18.94 -5.72 -7.06
CA VAL A 220 -17.53 -5.61 -6.65
C VAL A 220 -16.66 -5.09 -7.80
N ALA A 221 -16.80 -5.65 -9.01
CA ALA A 221 -16.04 -5.22 -10.18
C ALA A 221 -16.28 -3.75 -10.54
N PHE A 222 -17.54 -3.27 -10.44
CA PHE A 222 -17.87 -1.86 -10.67
C PHE A 222 -17.19 -0.93 -9.66
N VAL A 223 -17.18 -1.28 -8.36
CA VAL A 223 -16.49 -0.50 -7.33
C VAL A 223 -15.00 -0.44 -7.61
N LEU A 224 -14.38 -1.60 -7.84
CA LEU A 224 -12.95 -1.68 -8.12
C LEU A 224 -12.57 -0.91 -9.40
N ALA A 225 -13.36 -1.02 -10.46
CA ALA A 225 -13.16 -0.27 -11.70
C ALA A 225 -13.31 1.25 -11.48
N SER A 226 -14.27 1.68 -10.66
CA SER A 226 -14.45 3.09 -10.30
C SER A 226 -13.24 3.63 -9.55
N ILE A 227 -12.71 2.89 -8.59
CA ILE A 227 -11.49 3.24 -7.85
C ILE A 227 -10.29 3.24 -8.79
N ALA A 228 -10.10 2.20 -9.61
CA ALA A 228 -8.93 2.05 -10.47
C ALA A 228 -8.83 3.11 -11.58
N THR A 229 -9.95 3.71 -11.98
CA THR A 229 -9.99 4.74 -13.03
C THR A 229 -9.94 6.17 -12.49
N CYS A 230 -9.95 6.37 -11.17
CA CYS A 230 -9.93 7.72 -10.59
C CYS A 230 -8.50 8.28 -10.42
N SER A 231 -8.42 9.60 -10.28
CA SER A 231 -7.20 10.27 -9.83
C SER A 231 -6.92 9.90 -8.36
N GLY A 232 -5.77 9.29 -8.08
CA GLY A 232 -5.43 8.79 -6.74
C GLY A 232 -5.85 7.33 -6.48
N ALA A 233 -6.10 6.55 -7.54
CA ALA A 233 -6.43 5.13 -7.47
C ALA A 233 -5.50 4.33 -6.53
N ASP A 234 -4.19 4.54 -6.62
CA ASP A 234 -3.20 3.85 -5.79
C ASP A 234 -3.46 4.01 -4.28
N LYS A 235 -3.91 5.20 -3.85
CA LYS A 235 -4.20 5.48 -2.44
C LYS A 235 -5.44 4.74 -1.95
N LEU A 236 -6.48 4.69 -2.77
CA LEU A 236 -7.70 4.00 -2.43
C LEU A 236 -7.49 2.48 -2.48
N LEU A 237 -6.84 1.96 -3.54
CA LEU A 237 -6.53 0.53 -3.67
C LEU A 237 -5.64 0.01 -2.54
N ALA A 238 -4.68 0.83 -2.06
CA ALA A 238 -3.82 0.46 -0.94
C ALA A 238 -4.57 0.29 0.40
N LYS A 239 -5.83 0.74 0.47
CA LYS A 239 -6.73 0.62 1.63
C LYS A 239 -7.91 -0.30 1.39
N THR A 240 -8.06 -0.85 0.19
CA THR A 240 -9.23 -1.63 -0.22
C THR A 240 -9.01 -3.12 0.01
N ILE A 241 -10.01 -3.78 0.58
CA ILE A 241 -10.08 -5.22 0.77
C ILE A 241 -11.47 -5.70 0.33
N VAL A 242 -11.53 -6.78 -0.45
CA VAL A 242 -12.79 -7.49 -0.74
C VAL A 242 -12.94 -8.58 0.31
N VAL A 243 -14.05 -8.59 1.03
CA VAL A 243 -14.31 -9.52 2.13
C VAL A 243 -15.47 -10.44 1.77
N THR A 244 -15.26 -11.74 1.91
CA THR A 244 -16.17 -12.78 1.43
C THR A 244 -16.94 -13.49 2.54
N ASP A 245 -16.55 -13.30 3.80
CA ASP A 245 -17.27 -13.87 4.97
C ASP A 245 -17.35 -12.90 6.15
N LYS A 246 -18.35 -13.12 6.98
CA LYS A 246 -18.70 -12.27 8.12
C LYS A 246 -17.63 -12.26 9.21
N ASN A 247 -17.01 -13.39 9.51
CA ASN A 247 -16.04 -13.48 10.60
C ASN A 247 -14.81 -12.64 10.27
N THR A 248 -14.32 -12.73 9.02
CA THR A 248 -13.23 -11.88 8.52
C THR A 248 -13.59 -10.40 8.56
N PHE A 249 -14.83 -10.04 8.20
CA PHE A 249 -15.32 -8.68 8.33
C PHE A 249 -15.26 -8.18 9.76
N ASP A 250 -15.83 -8.95 10.70
CA ASP A 250 -15.89 -8.58 12.12
C ASP A 250 -14.48 -8.45 12.72
N ASP A 251 -13.55 -9.31 12.34
CA ASP A 251 -12.15 -9.23 12.75
C ASP A 251 -11.47 -7.96 12.21
N LEU A 252 -11.64 -7.64 10.94
CA LEU A 252 -11.06 -6.43 10.35
C LEU A 252 -11.60 -5.16 11.01
N VAL A 253 -12.93 -5.05 11.16
CA VAL A 253 -13.54 -3.85 11.73
C VAL A 253 -13.28 -3.69 13.23
N SER A 254 -13.00 -4.77 13.95
CA SER A 254 -12.67 -4.71 15.38
C SER A 254 -11.23 -4.25 15.66
N HIS A 255 -10.29 -4.50 14.75
CA HIS A 255 -8.86 -4.29 14.98
C HIS A 255 -8.26 -3.13 14.19
N TYR A 256 -8.87 -2.72 13.07
CA TYR A 256 -8.28 -1.75 12.15
C TYR A 256 -9.19 -0.58 11.87
N GLU A 257 -8.62 0.50 11.35
CA GLU A 257 -9.30 1.73 10.92
C GLU A 257 -8.87 2.12 9.50
N ASN A 258 -9.58 3.07 8.90
CA ASN A 258 -9.25 3.66 7.60
C ASN A 258 -9.20 2.66 6.43
N LEU A 259 -10.08 1.65 6.46
CA LEU A 259 -10.23 0.69 5.38
C LEU A 259 -11.39 1.03 4.45
N ILE A 260 -11.28 0.57 3.20
CA ILE A 260 -12.37 0.45 2.25
C ILE A 260 -12.68 -1.05 2.15
N ILE A 261 -13.81 -1.46 2.70
CA ILE A 261 -14.21 -2.88 2.74
C ILE A 261 -15.36 -3.08 1.75
N ILE A 262 -15.14 -3.91 0.75
CA ILE A 262 -16.15 -4.30 -0.22
C ILE A 262 -16.63 -5.70 0.19
N THR A 263 -17.87 -5.81 0.72
CA THR A 263 -18.41 -7.09 1.14
C THR A 263 -19.14 -7.79 0.00
N THR A 264 -18.99 -9.11 -0.06
CA THR A 264 -19.75 -9.96 -0.96
C THR A 264 -20.99 -10.55 -0.27
N PHE A 265 -21.41 -10.02 0.86
CA PHE A 265 -22.61 -10.41 1.60
C PHE A 265 -23.29 -9.16 2.15
N ARG A 266 -24.57 -9.30 2.49
CA ARG A 266 -25.34 -8.23 3.11
C ARG A 266 -25.09 -8.21 4.62
N ASP A 267 -24.69 -7.07 5.15
CA ASP A 267 -24.55 -6.87 6.59
C ASP A 267 -25.20 -5.57 7.06
N ASN A 268 -25.66 -5.54 8.33
CA ASN A 268 -26.14 -4.33 8.98
C ASN A 268 -24.95 -3.48 9.40
N MET A 269 -24.58 -2.56 8.55
CA MET A 269 -23.33 -1.78 8.58
C MET A 269 -23.31 -0.61 9.57
N SER A 270 -24.04 -0.68 10.68
CA SER A 270 -24.09 0.40 11.69
C SER A 270 -22.72 0.73 12.31
N TYR A 271 -21.76 -0.17 12.22
CA TYR A 271 -20.41 0.00 12.75
C TYR A 271 -19.45 0.78 11.83
N ALA A 272 -19.74 0.87 10.53
CA ALA A 272 -18.84 1.48 9.55
C ALA A 272 -18.56 2.96 9.86
N LEU A 273 -19.56 3.70 10.28
CA LEU A 273 -19.45 5.14 10.54
C LEU A 273 -18.69 5.48 11.82
N SER A 274 -18.67 4.60 12.82
CA SER A 274 -18.03 4.87 14.10
C SER A 274 -16.50 4.71 14.10
N ARG A 275 -15.92 4.06 13.06
CA ARG A 275 -14.49 3.73 12.98
C ARG A 275 -13.80 4.13 11.67
N ASN A 276 -14.32 5.12 10.96
CA ASN A 276 -13.75 5.59 9.68
C ASN A 276 -13.62 4.51 8.59
N TYR A 277 -14.60 3.60 8.48
CA TYR A 277 -14.67 2.68 7.34
C TYR A 277 -15.55 3.22 6.23
N THR A 278 -15.16 2.90 4.99
CA THR A 278 -16.11 2.83 3.89
C THR A 278 -16.49 1.38 3.70
N SER A 279 -17.75 1.06 3.87
CA SER A 279 -18.26 -0.27 3.58
C SER A 279 -19.17 -0.22 2.36
N VAL A 280 -18.93 -1.12 1.42
CA VAL A 280 -19.73 -1.28 0.20
C VAL A 280 -20.37 -2.66 0.21
N SER A 281 -21.68 -2.70 0.23
CA SER A 281 -22.45 -3.94 0.14
C SER A 281 -23.25 -4.01 -1.15
N TYR A 282 -23.76 -5.20 -1.42
CA TYR A 282 -24.54 -5.53 -2.61
C TYR A 282 -25.97 -5.89 -2.26
N THR A 283 -26.93 -5.40 -3.07
CA THR A 283 -28.31 -5.91 -3.09
C THR A 283 -28.68 -6.39 -4.49
N HIS A 284 -29.43 -7.48 -4.55
CA HIS A 284 -29.90 -8.02 -5.82
C HIS A 284 -30.94 -7.11 -6.47
N LEU A 285 -30.74 -6.79 -7.74
CA LEU A 285 -31.77 -6.13 -8.55
C LEU A 285 -32.87 -7.16 -8.83
N THR A 286 -34.04 -7.03 -8.19
CA THR A 286 -35.23 -7.80 -8.55
C THR A 286 -35.85 -7.11 -9.75
N LEU A 287 -35.88 -7.79 -10.90
CA LEU A 287 -36.57 -7.34 -12.12
C LEU A 287 -38.08 -7.47 -11.93
#